data_65ac2a50353aad9c66c9e4f7ca42a4fb
#
_entry.id   65ac2a50353aad9c66c9e4f7ca42a4fb
#
_cell.length_a   1.000
_cell.length_b   1.000
_cell.length_c   1.000
_cell.angle_alpha   90.00
_cell.angle_beta   90.00
_cell.angle_gamma   90.00
#
_symmetry.space_group_name_H-M   'P 1'
#
loop_
_entity.id
_entity.type
_entity.pdbx_description
1 polymer ?
#
loop_
_entity_poly.entity_id
_entity_poly.type
_entity_poly.pdbx_seq_one_letter_code
_entity_poly.pdbx_strand_id
1 'polypeptide(L)'
;MCGIVAYVGPRQAYPIILKGLKRLEYRGYDSAGVALLNDGGLKVYKKKGKVSELEDYAISQDLHGNIGIGHTRWATHGEPSDRNAHPHSSANGKLAMIHNGIIENYALLKQELVNKGYTFKSDTDSEVLLNFIQDIQGNNNCSLEEAVRIALKRIVGAYVIILLNQDDPDTLIAARKGSPLVIGVGKGEHFLASDASPIIEYTKEVVYVNDYEMAIIKPDELILKNLGNEKQTPFIQKLDLELAAIEKGGYEHFMLKEIFEQSSTIYDSLRGKLEAGHTDIKMSGIQKYMDQIVAAQRIIIIACGTSWHAGLIAEYVIEELCRIPVEVEYASEFRYRNPIINKGDIVIAISQSGETADTLVAIENAKEKGALIIGIVNVVGSSIARLSHTGAYTHAGPEIGVASTKAFTAQLVMLTIFALKTAHSKQSISTERYQQLIHELVEVPEKVATILRNSEHIRKVAEKYKDARDFLYLGRGYNFPVALEGALKLKEISYIHAEGYPAAEMKHGPIALVDENLPVVFVATKDTYHEKIVSNIQEIKARKGKVIAVITEGDEIIPGMADDVIAVPEADEIIAPMLSVIPMQLLSYYIGVAKGLDVDKPRNLAKSVTVE
;
A
#
# COMPACT_ATOMS: atom_id res chain seq x y z
N MET A 1 8.60 -4.90 2.06
CA MET A 1 7.98 -6.15 1.52
C MET A 1 8.78 -6.63 0.32
N CYS A 2 8.90 -7.94 0.13
CA CYS A 2 9.68 -8.53 -0.95
C CYS A 2 8.88 -8.67 -2.25
N GLY A 3 9.55 -8.69 -3.41
CA GLY A 3 8.95 -8.98 -4.71
C GLY A 3 9.25 -10.41 -5.15
N ILE A 4 8.25 -11.15 -5.56
CA ILE A 4 8.36 -12.49 -6.13
C ILE A 4 7.99 -12.44 -7.62
N VAL A 5 8.80 -13.10 -8.46
CA VAL A 5 8.49 -13.39 -9.87
C VAL A 5 8.94 -14.81 -10.18
N ALA A 6 8.10 -15.58 -10.88
CA ALA A 6 8.50 -16.88 -11.42
C ALA A 6 7.88 -17.11 -12.78
N TYR A 7 8.50 -17.99 -13.55
CA TYR A 7 8.08 -18.33 -14.90
C TYR A 7 8.32 -19.82 -15.20
N VAL A 8 7.39 -20.42 -15.90
CA VAL A 8 7.53 -21.73 -16.55
C VAL A 8 6.85 -21.70 -17.90
N GLY A 9 7.56 -22.13 -18.96
CA GLY A 9 7.03 -22.12 -20.32
C GLY A 9 8.12 -22.25 -21.39
N PRO A 10 7.81 -21.99 -22.67
CA PRO A 10 8.74 -22.21 -23.78
C PRO A 10 9.80 -21.12 -23.95
N ARG A 11 9.66 -19.95 -23.28
CA ARG A 11 10.56 -18.82 -23.44
C ARG A 11 11.71 -18.87 -22.42
N GLN A 12 12.78 -18.09 -22.67
CA GLN A 12 13.83 -17.90 -21.69
C GLN A 12 13.29 -17.20 -20.44
N ALA A 13 13.48 -17.82 -19.28
CA ALA A 13 12.91 -17.34 -18.01
C ALA A 13 13.60 -16.06 -17.50
N TYR A 14 14.93 -15.95 -17.65
CA TYR A 14 15.70 -14.85 -17.07
C TYR A 14 15.22 -13.46 -17.49
N PRO A 15 15.02 -13.12 -18.79
CA PRO A 15 14.56 -11.79 -19.19
C PRO A 15 13.18 -11.44 -18.63
N ILE A 16 12.28 -12.42 -18.54
CA ILE A 16 10.92 -12.26 -17.98
C ILE A 16 11.01 -11.95 -16.50
N ILE A 17 11.78 -12.76 -15.77
CA ILE A 17 11.96 -12.61 -14.32
C ILE A 17 12.65 -11.28 -14.01
N LEU A 18 13.75 -10.95 -14.68
CA LEU A 18 14.48 -9.71 -14.44
C LEU A 18 13.60 -8.47 -14.64
N LYS A 19 12.83 -8.45 -15.75
CA LYS A 19 11.89 -7.35 -16.04
C LYS A 19 10.80 -7.25 -14.98
N GLY A 20 10.28 -8.39 -14.52
CA GLY A 20 9.31 -8.44 -13.43
C GLY A 20 9.89 -7.95 -12.10
N LEU A 21 11.12 -8.34 -11.76
CA LEU A 21 11.80 -7.86 -10.55
C LEU A 21 12.04 -6.34 -10.59
N LYS A 22 12.43 -5.78 -11.74
CA LYS A 22 12.54 -4.31 -11.92
C LYS A 22 11.22 -3.60 -11.63
N ARG A 23 10.09 -4.19 -12.04
CA ARG A 23 8.75 -3.66 -11.76
C ARG A 23 8.33 -3.81 -10.30
N LEU A 24 8.87 -4.79 -9.57
CA LEU A 24 8.60 -5.01 -8.15
C LEU A 24 9.63 -4.39 -7.20
N GLU A 25 10.64 -3.71 -7.72
CA GLU A 25 11.72 -3.16 -6.90
C GLU A 25 11.24 -2.16 -5.83
N TYR A 26 10.09 -1.48 -6.07
CA TYR A 26 9.43 -0.63 -5.07
C TYR A 26 8.97 -1.39 -3.81
N ARG A 27 8.89 -2.73 -3.89
CA ARG A 27 8.54 -3.59 -2.76
C ARG A 27 9.75 -3.98 -1.90
N GLY A 28 10.93 -4.06 -2.49
CA GLY A 28 12.17 -4.41 -1.78
C GLY A 28 13.37 -4.22 -2.68
N TYR A 29 14.45 -3.69 -2.15
CA TYR A 29 15.65 -3.31 -2.90
C TYR A 29 16.96 -3.53 -2.13
N ASP A 30 16.92 -4.30 -1.04
CA ASP A 30 18.09 -4.59 -0.21
C ASP A 30 19.02 -5.62 -0.85
N SER A 31 18.43 -6.56 -1.56
CA SER A 31 19.12 -7.55 -2.37
C SER A 31 18.17 -8.16 -3.40
N ALA A 32 18.73 -8.71 -4.46
CA ALA A 32 17.98 -9.41 -5.50
C ALA A 32 18.67 -10.71 -5.90
N GLY A 33 17.90 -11.65 -6.47
CA GLY A 33 18.47 -12.86 -7.02
C GLY A 33 17.50 -13.66 -7.87
N VAL A 34 18.06 -14.56 -8.65
CA VAL A 34 17.34 -15.49 -9.53
C VAL A 34 17.88 -16.90 -9.39
N ALA A 35 16.99 -17.88 -9.55
CA ALA A 35 17.39 -19.25 -9.80
C ALA A 35 16.79 -19.71 -11.13
N LEU A 36 17.61 -20.35 -11.94
CA LEU A 36 17.25 -20.90 -13.24
C LEU A 36 17.57 -22.38 -13.27
N LEU A 37 16.77 -23.13 -13.96
CA LEU A 37 17.00 -24.56 -14.19
C LEU A 37 17.19 -24.80 -15.68
N ASN A 38 18.29 -25.48 -16.02
CA ASN A 38 18.63 -25.90 -17.38
C ASN A 38 19.28 -27.29 -17.37
N ASP A 39 19.73 -27.77 -18.53
CA ASP A 39 20.40 -29.07 -18.68
C ASP A 39 21.66 -29.22 -17.80
N GLY A 40 22.27 -28.08 -17.43
CA GLY A 40 23.42 -28.02 -16.50
C GLY A 40 23.06 -28.04 -15.01
N GLY A 41 21.75 -28.18 -14.70
CA GLY A 41 21.22 -28.21 -13.34
C GLY A 41 20.76 -26.84 -12.81
N LEU A 42 20.60 -26.74 -11.51
CA LEU A 42 20.10 -25.56 -10.83
C LEU A 42 21.20 -24.50 -10.66
N LYS A 43 20.97 -23.31 -11.21
CA LYS A 43 21.88 -22.14 -11.13
C LYS A 43 21.25 -21.05 -10.28
N VAL A 44 21.98 -20.53 -9.31
CA VAL A 44 21.48 -19.46 -8.40
C VAL A 44 22.44 -18.27 -8.43
N TYR A 45 21.92 -17.10 -8.76
CA TYR A 45 22.64 -15.83 -8.84
C TYR A 45 22.02 -14.82 -7.89
N LYS A 46 22.81 -14.25 -7.00
CA LYS A 46 22.32 -13.35 -5.93
C LYS A 46 23.26 -12.18 -5.76
N LYS A 47 22.69 -10.99 -5.49
CA LYS A 47 23.46 -9.79 -5.22
C LYS A 47 22.78 -8.91 -4.18
N LYS A 48 23.58 -8.34 -3.26
CA LYS A 48 23.16 -7.24 -2.40
C LYS A 48 22.94 -5.99 -3.25
N GLY A 49 21.89 -5.22 -2.96
CA GLY A 49 21.55 -3.98 -3.65
C GLY A 49 20.36 -4.13 -4.60
N LYS A 50 20.23 -3.17 -5.50
CA LYS A 50 19.12 -3.08 -6.47
C LYS A 50 19.17 -4.19 -7.53
N VAL A 51 18.10 -4.34 -8.30
CA VAL A 51 18.02 -5.32 -9.40
C VAL A 51 19.08 -5.05 -10.48
N SER A 52 19.50 -3.79 -10.66
CA SER A 52 20.59 -3.43 -11.55
C SER A 52 21.93 -4.09 -11.16
N GLU A 53 22.23 -4.18 -9.87
CA GLU A 53 23.46 -4.84 -9.36
C GLU A 53 23.45 -6.35 -9.67
N LEU A 54 22.26 -6.97 -9.58
CA LEU A 54 22.07 -8.36 -9.98
C LEU A 54 22.25 -8.53 -11.50
N GLU A 55 21.69 -7.63 -12.30
CA GLU A 55 21.80 -7.66 -13.78
C GLU A 55 23.25 -7.55 -14.22
N ASP A 56 24.00 -6.57 -13.68
CA ASP A 56 25.42 -6.37 -14.00
C ASP A 56 26.27 -7.60 -13.62
N TYR A 57 25.99 -8.20 -12.46
CA TYR A 57 26.65 -9.42 -12.04
C TYR A 57 26.32 -10.62 -12.93
N ALA A 58 25.06 -10.74 -13.35
CA ALA A 58 24.55 -11.90 -14.07
C ALA A 58 24.96 -11.93 -15.56
N ILE A 59 25.31 -10.79 -16.17
CA ILE A 59 25.68 -10.69 -17.60
C ILE A 59 26.77 -11.71 -18.01
N SER A 60 27.70 -12.01 -17.12
CA SER A 60 28.80 -12.93 -17.36
C SER A 60 28.48 -14.40 -17.06
N GLN A 61 27.25 -14.71 -16.67
CA GLN A 61 26.83 -16.03 -16.20
C GLN A 61 26.02 -16.79 -17.24
N ASP A 62 25.80 -18.09 -17.00
CA ASP A 62 24.89 -18.90 -17.79
C ASP A 62 23.42 -18.62 -17.38
N LEU A 63 22.70 -17.90 -18.22
CA LEU A 63 21.33 -17.43 -17.98
C LEU A 63 20.28 -18.20 -18.77
N HIS A 64 20.65 -19.31 -19.39
CA HIS A 64 19.71 -20.16 -20.13
C HIS A 64 18.80 -20.92 -19.15
N GLY A 65 17.56 -21.14 -19.58
CA GLY A 65 16.57 -21.91 -18.85
C GLY A 65 15.15 -21.42 -19.14
N ASN A 66 14.23 -22.36 -19.22
CA ASN A 66 12.82 -22.11 -19.54
C ASN A 66 11.94 -22.06 -18.29
N ILE A 67 12.52 -22.32 -17.13
CA ILE A 67 11.87 -22.23 -15.84
C ILE A 67 12.80 -21.49 -14.87
N GLY A 68 12.20 -20.66 -14.02
CA GLY A 68 12.99 -19.93 -13.03
C GLY A 68 12.14 -19.20 -12.00
N ILE A 69 12.82 -18.78 -10.94
CA ILE A 69 12.27 -18.00 -9.83
C ILE A 69 13.17 -16.83 -9.53
N GLY A 70 12.60 -15.69 -9.16
CA GLY A 70 13.34 -14.49 -8.84
C GLY A 70 12.73 -13.72 -7.67
N HIS A 71 13.55 -12.95 -6.98
CA HIS A 71 13.16 -12.28 -5.76
C HIS A 71 13.88 -10.94 -5.58
N THR A 72 13.16 -9.93 -5.08
CA THR A 72 13.73 -8.72 -4.49
C THR A 72 13.41 -8.72 -3.00
N ARG A 73 14.43 -8.51 -2.17
CA ARG A 73 14.32 -8.67 -0.72
C ARG A 73 14.19 -7.32 -0.01
N TRP A 74 13.32 -7.31 0.98
CA TRP A 74 13.29 -6.40 2.11
C TRP A 74 13.65 -7.20 3.36
N ALA A 75 14.79 -6.88 3.98
CA ALA A 75 15.34 -7.70 5.05
C ALA A 75 14.46 -7.66 6.32
N THR A 76 14.05 -8.83 6.79
CA THR A 76 13.40 -9.05 8.08
C THR A 76 14.29 -9.87 9.03
N HIS A 77 14.96 -10.92 8.52
CA HIS A 77 15.88 -11.78 9.25
C HIS A 77 17.25 -11.82 8.55
N GLY A 78 18.29 -11.46 9.26
CA GLY A 78 19.65 -11.35 8.73
C GLY A 78 19.88 -10.08 7.90
N GLU A 79 21.06 -9.48 8.02
CA GLU A 79 21.43 -8.25 7.33
C GLU A 79 21.41 -8.40 5.79
N PRO A 80 21.23 -7.29 5.03
CA PRO A 80 21.34 -7.31 3.58
C PRO A 80 22.74 -7.75 3.13
N SER A 81 22.81 -8.91 2.48
CA SER A 81 24.07 -9.52 1.97
C SER A 81 23.77 -10.50 0.86
N ASP A 82 24.78 -10.85 0.04
CA ASP A 82 24.64 -11.85 -1.02
C ASP A 82 24.20 -13.21 -0.44
N ARG A 83 24.69 -13.59 0.75
CA ARG A 83 24.34 -14.88 1.39
C ARG A 83 22.90 -14.94 1.87
N ASN A 84 22.35 -13.81 2.37
CA ASN A 84 20.99 -13.71 2.91
C ASN A 84 19.95 -13.35 1.84
N ALA A 85 20.39 -13.04 0.61
CA ALA A 85 19.51 -12.83 -0.53
C ALA A 85 18.84 -14.14 -0.95
N HIS A 86 17.61 -14.05 -1.47
CA HIS A 86 16.92 -15.15 -2.14
C HIS A 86 17.31 -15.23 -3.63
N PRO A 87 17.15 -16.40 -4.27
CA PRO A 87 16.69 -17.69 -3.76
C PRO A 87 17.70 -18.37 -2.83
N HIS A 88 17.19 -19.20 -1.89
CA HIS A 88 18.02 -20.12 -1.12
C HIS A 88 18.09 -21.49 -1.79
N SER A 89 19.23 -22.18 -1.66
CA SER A 89 19.42 -23.56 -2.10
C SER A 89 19.36 -24.50 -0.90
N SER A 90 18.73 -25.66 -1.07
CA SER A 90 18.73 -26.73 -0.06
C SER A 90 20.14 -27.29 0.21
N ALA A 91 20.32 -28.00 1.32
CA ALA A 91 21.61 -28.56 1.72
C ALA A 91 22.19 -29.51 0.65
N ASN A 92 21.36 -30.29 -0.05
CA ASN A 92 21.77 -31.17 -1.15
C ASN A 92 21.93 -30.46 -2.51
N GLY A 93 21.58 -29.16 -2.61
CA GLY A 93 21.68 -28.34 -3.83
C GLY A 93 20.61 -28.60 -4.90
N LYS A 94 19.65 -29.50 -4.68
CA LYS A 94 18.65 -29.90 -5.68
C LYS A 94 17.40 -29.01 -5.70
N LEU A 95 17.11 -28.29 -4.61
CA LEU A 95 15.97 -27.41 -4.48
C LEU A 95 16.44 -25.95 -4.39
N ALA A 96 15.68 -25.05 -5.03
CA ALA A 96 15.76 -23.62 -4.76
C ALA A 96 14.40 -23.08 -4.35
N MET A 97 14.38 -22.11 -3.45
CA MET A 97 13.17 -21.49 -2.94
C MET A 97 13.31 -19.99 -2.79
N ILE A 98 12.25 -19.27 -3.15
CA ILE A 98 12.00 -17.89 -2.75
C ILE A 98 10.87 -17.84 -1.73
N HIS A 99 10.89 -16.85 -0.85
CA HIS A 99 9.94 -16.73 0.24
C HIS A 99 9.63 -15.27 0.56
N ASN A 100 8.34 -14.95 0.66
CA ASN A 100 7.82 -13.74 1.27
C ASN A 100 7.06 -14.12 2.53
N GLY A 101 7.41 -13.54 3.66
CA GLY A 101 6.78 -13.84 4.93
C GLY A 101 7.78 -13.91 6.08
N ILE A 102 7.31 -14.41 7.21
CA ILE A 102 8.11 -14.69 8.41
C ILE A 102 7.67 -16.02 8.98
N ILE A 103 8.64 -16.91 9.23
CA ILE A 103 8.43 -18.19 9.89
C ILE A 103 8.73 -18.01 11.39
N GLU A 104 7.71 -17.74 12.18
CA GLU A 104 7.84 -17.40 13.59
C GLU A 104 8.49 -18.50 14.43
N ASN A 105 8.20 -19.75 14.12
CA ASN A 105 8.78 -20.91 14.81
C ASN A 105 10.07 -21.44 14.19
N TYR A 106 10.77 -20.66 13.35
CA TYR A 106 11.98 -21.10 12.65
C TYR A 106 13.11 -21.53 13.59
N ALA A 107 13.25 -20.91 14.76
CA ALA A 107 14.31 -21.23 15.71
C ALA A 107 14.20 -22.69 16.22
N LEU A 108 13.00 -23.16 16.49
CA LEU A 108 12.73 -24.55 16.89
C LEU A 108 13.06 -25.52 15.75
N LEU A 109 12.60 -25.21 14.53
CA LEU A 109 12.87 -26.03 13.35
C LEU A 109 14.37 -26.08 13.02
N LYS A 110 15.07 -24.96 13.17
CA LYS A 110 16.52 -24.89 12.99
C LYS A 110 17.25 -25.81 13.97
N GLN A 111 16.84 -25.81 15.25
CA GLN A 111 17.45 -26.68 16.26
C GLN A 111 17.22 -28.16 15.95
N GLU A 112 16.01 -28.55 15.49
CA GLU A 112 15.71 -29.91 15.05
C GLU A 112 16.63 -30.34 13.90
N LEU A 113 16.85 -29.46 12.90
CA LEU A 113 17.67 -29.74 11.74
C LEU A 113 19.17 -29.82 12.09
N VAL A 114 19.66 -28.92 12.97
CA VAL A 114 21.03 -28.96 13.48
C VAL A 114 21.31 -30.31 14.19
N ASN A 115 20.38 -30.79 15.01
CA ASN A 115 20.48 -32.08 15.68
C ASN A 115 20.54 -33.27 14.68
N LYS A 116 20.04 -33.10 13.45
CA LYS A 116 20.11 -34.06 12.35
C LYS A 116 21.37 -33.85 11.45
N GLY A 117 22.25 -32.90 11.78
CA GLY A 117 23.48 -32.66 11.06
C GLY A 117 23.38 -31.62 9.92
N TYR A 118 22.25 -30.89 9.79
CA TYR A 118 22.15 -29.82 8.81
C TYR A 118 23.00 -28.62 9.20
N THR A 119 23.61 -28.01 8.20
CA THR A 119 24.35 -26.73 8.33
C THR A 119 23.66 -25.66 7.53
N PHE A 120 23.74 -24.41 7.98
CA PHE A 120 23.08 -23.26 7.37
C PHE A 120 24.09 -22.26 6.83
N LYS A 121 23.86 -21.78 5.61
CA LYS A 121 24.72 -20.81 4.93
C LYS A 121 24.25 -19.38 5.17
N SER A 122 22.98 -19.19 5.52
CA SER A 122 22.37 -17.86 5.78
C SER A 122 21.83 -17.75 7.19
N ASP A 123 21.40 -16.52 7.54
CA ASP A 123 20.77 -16.23 8.82
C ASP A 123 19.23 -16.21 8.70
N THR A 124 18.68 -16.59 7.52
CA THR A 124 17.25 -16.44 7.22
C THR A 124 16.42 -17.62 7.69
N ASP A 125 15.20 -17.34 8.09
CA ASP A 125 14.14 -18.31 8.36
C ASP A 125 13.77 -19.12 7.11
N SER A 126 13.93 -18.54 5.94
CA SER A 126 13.63 -19.13 4.63
C SER A 126 14.54 -20.35 4.32
N GLU A 127 15.84 -20.27 4.62
CA GLU A 127 16.74 -21.41 4.46
C GLU A 127 16.36 -22.54 5.40
N VAL A 128 15.89 -22.20 6.61
CA VAL A 128 15.41 -23.21 7.58
C VAL A 128 14.20 -23.94 7.02
N LEU A 129 13.20 -23.21 6.48
CA LEU A 129 12.02 -23.82 5.87
C LEU A 129 12.39 -24.73 4.69
N LEU A 130 13.29 -24.29 3.81
CA LEU A 130 13.72 -25.06 2.64
C LEU A 130 14.39 -26.39 3.06
N ASN A 131 15.31 -26.33 4.03
CA ASN A 131 15.96 -27.53 4.54
C ASN A 131 15.02 -28.44 5.31
N PHE A 132 13.99 -27.88 5.96
CA PHE A 132 12.94 -28.65 6.60
C PHE A 132 12.07 -29.41 5.59
N ILE A 133 11.74 -28.79 4.46
CA ILE A 133 11.05 -29.46 3.34
C ILE A 133 11.91 -30.60 2.78
N GLN A 134 13.22 -30.35 2.57
CA GLN A 134 14.16 -31.40 2.11
C GLN A 134 14.25 -32.56 3.10
N ASP A 135 14.31 -32.31 4.42
CA ASP A 135 14.36 -33.34 5.45
C ASP A 135 13.11 -34.21 5.44
N ILE A 136 11.92 -33.60 5.32
CA ILE A 136 10.66 -34.33 5.22
C ILE A 136 10.62 -35.20 3.95
N GLN A 137 11.04 -34.63 2.80
CA GLN A 137 11.07 -35.37 1.54
C GLN A 137 11.95 -36.62 1.62
N GLY A 138 13.15 -36.49 2.18
CA GLY A 138 14.10 -37.59 2.33
C GLY A 138 13.64 -38.63 3.32
N ASN A 139 13.19 -38.23 4.50
CA ASN A 139 12.79 -39.16 5.57
C ASN A 139 11.50 -39.95 5.25
N ASN A 140 10.55 -39.32 4.56
CA ASN A 140 9.27 -39.93 4.23
C ASN A 140 9.28 -40.58 2.83
N ASN A 141 10.35 -40.43 2.06
CA ASN A 141 10.44 -40.90 0.67
C ASN A 141 9.19 -40.52 -0.16
N CYS A 142 8.77 -39.26 -0.03
CA CYS A 142 7.56 -38.71 -0.64
C CYS A 142 7.87 -37.72 -1.75
N SER A 143 6.85 -37.35 -2.56
CA SER A 143 6.99 -36.29 -3.55
C SER A 143 7.31 -34.94 -2.91
N LEU A 144 7.89 -34.00 -3.67
CA LEU A 144 8.13 -32.63 -3.17
C LEU A 144 6.81 -31.95 -2.79
N GLU A 145 5.76 -32.13 -3.57
CA GLU A 145 4.41 -31.63 -3.26
C GLU A 145 3.96 -32.05 -1.85
N GLU A 146 4.08 -33.36 -1.55
CA GLU A 146 3.68 -33.91 -0.26
C GLU A 146 4.59 -33.40 0.87
N ALA A 147 5.90 -33.29 0.63
CA ALA A 147 6.85 -32.76 1.61
C ALA A 147 6.53 -31.28 1.96
N VAL A 148 6.21 -30.45 0.97
CA VAL A 148 5.77 -29.07 1.17
C VAL A 148 4.49 -29.04 2.00
N ARG A 149 3.49 -29.83 1.64
CA ARG A 149 2.21 -29.91 2.35
C ARG A 149 2.38 -30.28 3.83
N ILE A 150 3.24 -31.26 4.12
CA ILE A 150 3.54 -31.70 5.50
C ILE A 150 4.28 -30.60 6.24
N ALA A 151 5.29 -29.97 5.62
CA ALA A 151 6.06 -28.88 6.22
C ALA A 151 5.14 -27.71 6.61
N LEU A 152 4.29 -27.25 5.70
CA LEU A 152 3.43 -26.08 5.92
C LEU A 152 2.39 -26.27 7.02
N LYS A 153 2.01 -27.50 7.35
CA LYS A 153 1.15 -27.79 8.51
C LYS A 153 1.85 -27.56 9.86
N ARG A 154 3.19 -27.51 9.88
CA ARG A 154 4.00 -27.26 11.08
C ARG A 154 4.47 -25.83 11.20
N ILE A 155 4.30 -25.02 10.14
CA ILE A 155 4.75 -23.64 10.10
C ILE A 155 3.75 -22.73 10.82
N VAL A 156 4.29 -21.88 11.71
CA VAL A 156 3.60 -20.75 12.33
C VAL A 156 4.11 -19.48 11.66
N GLY A 157 3.20 -18.59 11.29
CA GLY A 157 3.53 -17.33 10.60
C GLY A 157 2.93 -17.23 9.20
N ALA A 158 3.36 -16.20 8.44
CA ALA A 158 2.93 -15.93 7.07
C ALA A 158 3.99 -16.44 6.08
N TYR A 159 3.54 -16.93 4.93
CA TYR A 159 4.43 -17.38 3.86
C TYR A 159 3.80 -17.25 2.46
N VAL A 160 4.61 -16.85 1.50
CA VAL A 160 4.46 -17.19 0.09
C VAL A 160 5.77 -17.83 -0.33
N ILE A 161 5.73 -19.07 -0.74
CA ILE A 161 6.90 -19.80 -1.22
C ILE A 161 6.70 -20.23 -2.67
N ILE A 162 7.80 -20.20 -3.44
CA ILE A 162 7.88 -20.85 -4.75
C ILE A 162 9.16 -21.67 -4.79
N LEU A 163 9.03 -22.93 -5.19
CA LEU A 163 10.12 -23.90 -5.25
C LEU A 163 10.39 -24.36 -6.68
N LEU A 164 11.69 -24.52 -6.96
CA LEU A 164 12.24 -25.25 -8.10
C LEU A 164 12.85 -26.56 -7.60
N ASN A 165 12.70 -27.63 -8.39
CA ASN A 165 13.32 -28.93 -8.14
C ASN A 165 14.11 -29.40 -9.37
N GLN A 166 15.40 -29.66 -9.19
CA GLN A 166 16.26 -30.19 -10.25
C GLN A 166 15.78 -31.57 -10.79
N ASP A 167 15.13 -32.36 -9.94
CA ASP A 167 14.66 -33.71 -10.31
C ASP A 167 13.27 -33.67 -11.01
N ASP A 168 12.59 -32.49 -11.07
CA ASP A 168 11.33 -32.27 -11.79
C ASP A 168 11.40 -30.90 -12.48
N PRO A 169 12.08 -30.82 -13.66
CA PRO A 169 12.51 -29.57 -14.26
C PRO A 169 11.39 -28.73 -14.89
N ASP A 170 10.17 -29.25 -15.03
CA ASP A 170 9.03 -28.57 -15.68
C ASP A 170 7.99 -28.11 -14.65
N THR A 171 8.24 -28.28 -13.35
CA THR A 171 7.25 -28.01 -12.32
C THR A 171 7.70 -26.93 -11.34
N LEU A 172 6.84 -25.92 -11.13
CA LEU A 172 6.89 -25.02 -9.99
C LEU A 172 5.89 -25.47 -8.93
N ILE A 173 6.31 -25.44 -7.67
CA ILE A 173 5.38 -25.60 -6.53
C ILE A 173 5.32 -24.29 -5.79
N ALA A 174 4.11 -23.78 -5.61
CA ALA A 174 3.87 -22.54 -4.87
C ALA A 174 2.87 -22.79 -3.75
N ALA A 175 2.98 -22.04 -2.65
CA ALA A 175 1.99 -22.06 -1.58
C ALA A 175 1.89 -20.71 -0.89
N ARG A 176 0.70 -20.43 -0.33
CA ARG A 176 0.40 -19.12 0.25
C ARG A 176 -0.29 -19.21 1.61
N LYS A 177 0.09 -18.27 2.50
CA LYS A 177 -0.63 -17.84 3.70
C LYS A 177 -0.21 -16.40 4.05
N GLY A 178 -1.14 -15.45 4.00
CA GLY A 178 -0.92 -14.06 4.38
C GLY A 178 -0.48 -13.17 3.22
N SER A 179 0.76 -13.25 2.74
CA SER A 179 1.26 -12.40 1.64
C SER A 179 0.63 -12.73 0.28
N PRO A 180 0.48 -11.77 -0.66
CA PRO A 180 -0.21 -12.01 -1.93
C PRO A 180 0.60 -12.88 -2.91
N LEU A 181 -0.12 -13.71 -3.69
CA LEU A 181 0.41 -14.46 -4.82
C LEU A 181 -0.62 -14.52 -5.96
N VAL A 182 -0.18 -14.13 -7.15
CA VAL A 182 -0.98 -14.12 -8.38
C VAL A 182 -0.32 -15.03 -9.41
N ILE A 183 -1.12 -15.85 -10.09
CA ILE A 183 -0.68 -16.73 -11.18
C ILE A 183 -1.29 -16.21 -12.48
N GLY A 184 -0.47 -15.78 -13.43
CA GLY A 184 -0.89 -15.44 -14.78
C GLY A 184 -0.99 -16.69 -15.63
N VAL A 185 -2.13 -16.86 -16.30
CA VAL A 185 -2.39 -18.02 -17.17
C VAL A 185 -2.15 -17.61 -18.61
N GLY A 186 -1.11 -18.16 -19.23
CA GLY A 186 -0.78 -17.98 -20.63
C GLY A 186 -1.09 -19.23 -21.46
N LYS A 187 -0.74 -19.20 -22.75
CA LYS A 187 -0.85 -20.35 -23.64
C LYS A 187 0.44 -21.16 -23.59
N GLY A 188 0.42 -22.30 -22.92
CA GLY A 188 1.62 -23.13 -22.75
C GLY A 188 2.66 -22.51 -21.81
N GLU A 189 2.25 -21.61 -20.94
CA GLU A 189 3.14 -20.93 -20.00
C GLU A 189 2.38 -20.34 -18.83
N HIS A 190 3.06 -20.21 -17.69
CA HIS A 190 2.53 -19.57 -16.50
C HIS A 190 3.55 -18.59 -15.90
N PHE A 191 3.01 -17.54 -15.30
CA PHE A 191 3.74 -16.49 -14.61
C PHE A 191 3.27 -16.43 -13.16
N LEU A 192 4.17 -16.31 -12.21
CA LEU A 192 3.79 -16.09 -10.82
C LEU A 192 4.40 -14.79 -10.35
N ALA A 193 3.65 -14.01 -9.58
CA ALA A 193 4.18 -12.80 -8.97
C ALA A 193 3.43 -12.45 -7.69
N SER A 194 4.09 -11.68 -6.82
CA SER A 194 3.47 -11.11 -5.62
C SER A 194 2.51 -9.94 -5.92
N ASP A 195 2.41 -9.54 -7.21
CA ASP A 195 1.60 -8.43 -7.70
C ASP A 195 1.32 -8.67 -9.20
N ALA A 196 0.25 -8.09 -9.74
CA ALA A 196 -0.11 -8.30 -11.14
C ALA A 196 0.78 -7.51 -12.13
N SER A 197 1.52 -6.51 -11.70
CA SER A 197 2.31 -5.63 -12.58
C SER A 197 3.40 -6.33 -13.41
N PRO A 198 4.10 -7.39 -12.93
CA PRO A 198 4.99 -8.19 -13.76
C PRO A 198 4.29 -9.01 -14.85
N ILE A 199 3.03 -9.38 -14.61
CA ILE A 199 2.28 -10.36 -15.40
C ILE A 199 1.55 -9.72 -16.59
N ILE A 200 1.06 -8.49 -16.43
CA ILE A 200 0.09 -7.85 -17.34
C ILE A 200 0.57 -7.71 -18.78
N GLU A 201 1.90 -7.65 -19.00
CA GLU A 201 2.48 -7.60 -20.35
C GLU A 201 2.29 -8.91 -21.10
N TYR A 202 2.14 -10.02 -20.39
CA TYR A 202 2.11 -11.36 -20.95
C TYR A 202 0.71 -11.95 -21.02
N THR A 203 -0.09 -11.72 -19.98
CA THR A 203 -1.49 -12.14 -19.92
C THR A 203 -2.32 -11.25 -19.00
N LYS A 204 -3.60 -11.10 -19.36
CA LYS A 204 -4.60 -10.45 -18.50
C LYS A 204 -5.44 -11.47 -17.70
N GLU A 205 -5.26 -12.76 -17.93
CA GLU A 205 -5.96 -13.83 -17.20
C GLU A 205 -5.14 -14.26 -16.00
N VAL A 206 -5.70 -14.11 -14.80
CA VAL A 206 -4.99 -14.40 -13.55
C VAL A 206 -5.84 -15.22 -12.58
N VAL A 207 -5.15 -15.96 -11.74
CA VAL A 207 -5.70 -16.68 -10.59
C VAL A 207 -5.04 -16.15 -9.32
N TYR A 208 -5.82 -15.66 -8.37
CA TYR A 208 -5.33 -15.31 -7.03
C TYR A 208 -5.34 -16.55 -6.16
N VAL A 209 -4.20 -16.90 -5.62
CA VAL A 209 -4.08 -18.02 -4.68
C VAL A 209 -4.64 -17.60 -3.32
N ASN A 210 -5.46 -18.43 -2.68
CA ASN A 210 -6.02 -18.14 -1.35
C ASN A 210 -5.09 -18.66 -0.24
N ASP A 211 -5.36 -18.26 1.00
CA ASP A 211 -4.60 -18.75 2.14
C ASP A 211 -4.81 -20.25 2.31
N TYR A 212 -3.71 -20.92 2.67
CA TYR A 212 -3.63 -22.39 2.82
C TYR A 212 -3.84 -23.17 1.50
N GLU A 213 -3.69 -22.50 0.35
CA GLU A 213 -3.65 -23.17 -0.94
C GLU A 213 -2.22 -23.39 -1.42
N MET A 214 -2.05 -24.47 -2.16
CA MET A 214 -0.86 -24.84 -2.92
C MET A 214 -1.19 -24.92 -4.39
N ALA A 215 -0.27 -24.46 -5.23
CA ALA A 215 -0.33 -24.57 -6.68
C ALA A 215 0.80 -25.45 -7.19
N ILE A 216 0.48 -26.41 -8.05
CA ILE A 216 1.40 -27.20 -8.85
C ILE A 216 1.25 -26.69 -10.27
N ILE A 217 2.33 -26.15 -10.83
CA ILE A 217 2.28 -25.38 -12.07
C ILE A 217 3.30 -25.97 -13.06
N LYS A 218 2.78 -26.37 -14.23
CA LYS A 218 3.56 -26.79 -15.41
C LYS A 218 3.24 -25.87 -16.59
N PRO A 219 3.96 -25.94 -17.70
CA PRO A 219 3.65 -25.10 -18.86
C PRO A 219 2.18 -25.11 -19.29
N ASP A 220 1.57 -26.29 -19.31
CA ASP A 220 0.19 -26.50 -19.80
C ASP A 220 -0.81 -26.88 -18.69
N GLU A 221 -0.39 -26.90 -17.42
CA GLU A 221 -1.24 -27.36 -16.33
C GLU A 221 -1.11 -26.49 -15.07
N LEU A 222 -2.25 -26.14 -14.49
CA LEU A 222 -2.36 -25.49 -13.19
C LEU A 222 -3.30 -26.29 -12.29
N ILE A 223 -2.76 -26.85 -11.20
CA ILE A 223 -3.54 -27.56 -10.18
C ILE A 223 -3.47 -26.78 -8.89
N LEU A 224 -4.62 -26.41 -8.33
CA LEU A 224 -4.75 -25.87 -7.01
C LEU A 224 -5.22 -26.95 -6.01
N LYS A 225 -4.63 -26.96 -4.81
CA LYS A 225 -5.02 -27.83 -3.70
C LYS A 225 -4.96 -27.06 -2.39
N ASN A 226 -5.82 -27.40 -1.45
CA ASN A 226 -5.66 -26.92 -0.08
C ASN A 226 -4.65 -27.81 0.68
N LEU A 227 -4.25 -27.40 1.89
CA LEU A 227 -3.36 -28.21 2.74
C LEU A 227 -3.98 -29.53 3.20
N GLY A 228 -5.29 -29.76 3.02
CA GLY A 228 -5.98 -31.01 3.15
C GLY A 228 -5.79 -31.98 1.98
N ASN A 229 -5.11 -31.55 0.90
CA ASN A 229 -4.93 -32.28 -0.36
C ASN A 229 -6.20 -32.37 -1.23
N GLU A 230 -7.17 -31.50 -0.99
CA GLU A 230 -8.40 -31.44 -1.79
C GLU A 230 -8.16 -30.48 -2.96
N LYS A 231 -8.50 -30.92 -4.18
CA LYS A 231 -8.41 -30.08 -5.38
C LYS A 231 -9.38 -28.90 -5.29
N GLN A 232 -8.89 -27.73 -5.66
CA GLN A 232 -9.68 -26.49 -5.78
C GLN A 232 -9.82 -26.12 -7.24
N THR A 233 -10.96 -25.56 -7.62
CA THR A 233 -11.18 -25.06 -8.98
C THR A 233 -10.55 -23.67 -9.11
N PRO A 234 -9.59 -23.45 -10.02
CA PRO A 234 -9.02 -22.13 -10.24
C PRO A 234 -10.09 -21.14 -10.71
N PHE A 235 -10.22 -20.00 -10.02
CA PHE A 235 -11.10 -18.93 -10.46
C PHE A 235 -10.29 -17.92 -11.27
N ILE A 236 -10.42 -18.00 -12.60
CA ILE A 236 -9.71 -17.11 -13.53
C ILE A 236 -10.43 -15.76 -13.58
N GLN A 237 -9.68 -14.70 -13.28
CA GLN A 237 -10.13 -13.31 -13.36
C GLN A 237 -9.40 -12.61 -14.50
N LYS A 238 -10.09 -11.66 -15.15
CA LYS A 238 -9.46 -10.80 -16.15
C LYS A 238 -9.03 -9.49 -15.50
N LEU A 239 -7.74 -9.15 -15.64
CA LEU A 239 -7.22 -7.88 -15.17
C LEU A 239 -7.71 -6.73 -16.04
N ASP A 240 -8.27 -5.71 -15.41
CA ASP A 240 -8.60 -4.43 -16.04
C ASP A 240 -7.49 -3.41 -15.75
N LEU A 241 -6.28 -3.74 -16.19
CA LEU A 241 -5.07 -2.95 -15.99
C LEU A 241 -4.36 -2.79 -17.35
N GLU A 242 -3.92 -1.57 -17.66
CA GLU A 242 -3.16 -1.27 -18.87
C GLU A 242 -1.67 -1.07 -18.56
N LEU A 243 -0.79 -1.49 -19.48
CA LEU A 243 0.66 -1.40 -19.31
C LEU A 243 1.12 0.06 -19.11
N ALA A 244 0.54 1.00 -19.85
CA ALA A 244 0.86 2.42 -19.73
C ALA A 244 0.63 2.99 -18.33
N ALA A 245 -0.29 2.39 -17.55
CA ALA A 245 -0.58 2.84 -16.18
C ALA A 245 0.58 2.56 -15.21
N ILE A 246 1.43 1.58 -15.49
CA ILE A 246 2.59 1.20 -14.67
C ILE A 246 3.92 1.77 -15.18
N GLU A 247 3.90 2.68 -16.14
CA GLU A 247 5.07 3.39 -16.68
C GLU A 247 5.04 4.86 -16.24
N LYS A 248 6.21 5.53 -16.24
CA LYS A 248 6.32 6.93 -15.80
C LYS A 248 5.61 7.94 -16.73
N GLY A 249 5.33 7.58 -17.97
CA GLY A 249 4.56 8.42 -18.90
C GLY A 249 5.18 9.79 -19.20
N GLY A 250 6.52 9.90 -19.19
CA GLY A 250 7.24 11.15 -19.41
C GLY A 250 7.56 11.96 -18.14
N TYR A 251 7.07 11.56 -16.99
CA TYR A 251 7.44 12.16 -15.70
C TYR A 251 8.82 11.66 -15.22
N GLU A 252 9.52 12.50 -14.49
CA GLU A 252 10.82 12.14 -13.90
C GLU A 252 10.69 11.02 -12.86
N HIS A 253 9.64 11.10 -12.02
CA HIS A 253 9.36 10.18 -10.93
C HIS A 253 7.91 9.68 -10.95
N PHE A 254 7.67 8.47 -10.43
CA PHE A 254 6.31 7.95 -10.23
C PHE A 254 5.49 8.83 -9.28
N MET A 255 6.09 9.28 -8.18
CA MET A 255 5.41 10.15 -7.24
C MET A 255 4.88 11.42 -7.92
N LEU A 256 5.67 12.06 -8.78
CA LEU A 256 5.20 13.24 -9.52
C LEU A 256 4.05 12.90 -10.47
N LYS A 257 4.18 11.82 -11.25
CA LYS A 257 3.10 11.32 -12.10
C LYS A 257 1.82 11.13 -11.30
N GLU A 258 1.90 10.42 -10.17
CA GLU A 258 0.78 10.09 -9.32
C GLU A 258 0.13 11.32 -8.67
N ILE A 259 0.92 12.35 -8.33
CA ILE A 259 0.39 13.64 -7.89
C ILE A 259 -0.40 14.31 -9.03
N PHE A 260 0.14 14.30 -10.25
CA PHE A 260 -0.52 14.92 -11.41
C PHE A 260 -1.72 14.11 -11.94
N GLU A 261 -1.77 12.82 -11.70
CA GLU A 261 -2.91 11.97 -12.03
C GLU A 261 -4.14 12.19 -11.13
N GLN A 262 -4.02 12.92 -10.02
CA GLN A 262 -5.10 13.03 -9.04
C GLN A 262 -6.39 13.63 -9.63
N SER A 263 -6.31 14.55 -10.58
CA SER A 263 -7.48 15.06 -11.29
C SER A 263 -8.25 13.92 -11.99
N SER A 264 -7.56 13.10 -12.78
CA SER A 264 -8.17 11.95 -13.46
C SER A 264 -8.55 10.82 -12.49
N THR A 265 -7.74 10.57 -11.49
CA THR A 265 -8.00 9.56 -10.45
C THR A 265 -9.29 9.85 -9.68
N ILE A 266 -9.51 11.10 -9.30
CA ILE A 266 -10.75 11.51 -8.61
C ILE A 266 -11.95 11.35 -9.53
N TYR A 267 -11.83 11.74 -10.80
CA TYR A 267 -12.87 11.51 -11.80
C TYR A 267 -13.20 10.01 -11.95
N ASP A 268 -12.19 9.15 -12.05
CA ASP A 268 -12.38 7.70 -12.15
C ASP A 268 -13.00 7.09 -10.89
N SER A 269 -12.67 7.62 -9.72
CA SER A 269 -13.28 7.23 -8.44
C SER A 269 -14.77 7.58 -8.39
N LEU A 270 -15.19 8.68 -9.02
CA LEU A 270 -16.58 9.12 -9.12
C LEU A 270 -17.36 8.38 -10.22
N ARG A 271 -16.67 7.90 -11.26
CA ARG A 271 -17.28 7.26 -12.43
C ARG A 271 -18.13 6.06 -12.04
N GLY A 272 -19.41 6.05 -12.45
CA GLY A 272 -20.38 5.01 -12.14
C GLY A 272 -20.90 5.01 -10.70
N LYS A 273 -20.45 5.97 -9.87
CA LYS A 273 -20.96 6.18 -8.52
C LYS A 273 -22.05 7.27 -8.44
N LEU A 274 -22.14 8.10 -9.46
CA LEU A 274 -23.16 9.15 -9.57
C LEU A 274 -24.18 8.77 -10.64
N GLU A 275 -25.45 9.07 -10.40
CA GLU A 275 -26.51 8.95 -11.40
C GLU A 275 -26.36 9.97 -12.52
N ALA A 276 -27.03 9.70 -13.65
CA ALA A 276 -27.10 10.67 -14.73
C ALA A 276 -27.75 11.97 -14.22
N GLY A 277 -27.06 13.12 -14.47
CA GLY A 277 -27.46 14.42 -13.92
C GLY A 277 -26.95 14.71 -12.51
N HIS A 278 -26.15 13.83 -11.92
CA HIS A 278 -25.51 14.00 -10.61
C HIS A 278 -26.49 14.28 -9.46
N THR A 279 -27.65 13.65 -9.49
CA THR A 279 -28.73 13.89 -8.50
C THR A 279 -28.73 12.90 -7.34
N ASP A 280 -28.12 11.72 -7.51
CA ASP A 280 -28.01 10.70 -6.47
C ASP A 280 -26.71 9.90 -6.59
N ILE A 281 -26.32 9.27 -5.49
CA ILE A 281 -25.13 8.42 -5.35
C ILE A 281 -25.52 6.94 -5.45
N LYS A 282 -24.78 6.19 -6.28
CA LYS A 282 -24.87 4.74 -6.42
C LYS A 282 -23.70 4.04 -5.73
N MET A 283 -23.96 3.30 -4.67
CA MET A 283 -23.00 2.43 -4.01
C MET A 283 -23.53 0.99 -3.94
N SER A 284 -23.59 0.32 -5.09
CA SER A 284 -24.20 -1.02 -5.21
C SER A 284 -23.59 -2.03 -4.24
N GLY A 285 -22.30 -1.92 -3.93
CA GLY A 285 -21.63 -2.80 -2.97
C GLY A 285 -22.24 -2.76 -1.59
N ILE A 286 -22.56 -1.57 -1.07
CA ILE A 286 -23.09 -1.41 0.30
C ILE A 286 -24.63 -1.43 0.38
N GLN A 287 -25.32 -1.40 -0.75
CA GLN A 287 -26.78 -1.26 -0.79
C GLN A 287 -27.52 -2.33 0.02
N LYS A 288 -27.02 -3.57 -0.02
CA LYS A 288 -27.58 -4.69 0.74
C LYS A 288 -27.55 -4.48 2.27
N TYR A 289 -26.60 -3.68 2.74
CA TYR A 289 -26.36 -3.45 4.17
C TYR A 289 -26.79 -2.05 4.62
N MET A 290 -27.44 -1.27 3.75
CA MET A 290 -27.76 0.13 4.04
C MET A 290 -28.60 0.29 5.30
N ASP A 291 -29.60 -0.56 5.54
CA ASP A 291 -30.43 -0.52 6.75
C ASP A 291 -29.60 -0.71 8.03
N GLN A 292 -28.59 -1.62 7.99
CA GLN A 292 -27.69 -1.83 9.12
C GLN A 292 -26.75 -0.63 9.32
N ILE A 293 -26.27 -0.02 8.23
CA ILE A 293 -25.39 1.16 8.28
C ILE A 293 -26.13 2.35 8.86
N VAL A 294 -27.37 2.61 8.41
CA VAL A 294 -28.20 3.72 8.92
C VAL A 294 -28.57 3.53 10.39
N ALA A 295 -28.78 2.28 10.83
CA ALA A 295 -29.10 1.93 12.21
C ALA A 295 -27.89 1.81 13.13
N ALA A 296 -26.67 1.96 12.61
CA ALA A 296 -25.45 1.81 13.38
C ALA A 296 -25.38 2.82 14.54
N GLN A 297 -24.96 2.34 15.71
CA GLN A 297 -24.74 3.17 16.88
C GLN A 297 -23.31 3.72 16.92
N ARG A 298 -22.38 3.08 16.19
CA ARG A 298 -20.96 3.45 16.11
C ARG A 298 -20.36 2.91 14.83
N ILE A 299 -19.44 3.69 14.25
CA ILE A 299 -18.55 3.26 13.18
C ILE A 299 -17.11 3.29 13.73
N ILE A 300 -16.34 2.24 13.46
CA ILE A 300 -14.92 2.16 13.79
C ILE A 300 -14.16 2.11 12.47
N ILE A 301 -13.21 3.03 12.26
CA ILE A 301 -12.36 3.06 11.08
C ILE A 301 -10.98 2.51 11.47
N ILE A 302 -10.50 1.50 10.76
CA ILE A 302 -9.23 0.83 11.02
C ILE A 302 -8.32 0.99 9.81
N ALA A 303 -7.13 1.55 10.02
CA ALA A 303 -6.17 1.78 8.96
C ALA A 303 -4.73 1.98 9.49
N CYS A 304 -3.76 2.11 8.57
CA CYS A 304 -2.37 2.44 8.85
C CYS A 304 -1.92 3.64 8.00
N GLY A 305 -1.00 4.46 8.54
CA GLY A 305 -0.33 5.55 7.81
C GLY A 305 -1.29 6.53 7.13
N THR A 306 -1.04 6.80 5.85
CA THR A 306 -1.87 7.70 5.03
C THR A 306 -3.36 7.35 5.04
N SER A 307 -3.70 6.05 5.03
CA SER A 307 -5.10 5.59 5.12
C SER A 307 -5.72 5.89 6.48
N TRP A 308 -4.94 5.91 7.56
CA TRP A 308 -5.41 6.33 8.87
C TRP A 308 -5.72 7.83 8.91
N HIS A 309 -4.88 8.67 8.25
CA HIS A 309 -5.19 10.11 8.10
C HIS A 309 -6.47 10.34 7.29
N ALA A 310 -6.72 9.52 6.24
CA ALA A 310 -8.00 9.57 5.52
C ALA A 310 -9.17 9.19 6.43
N GLY A 311 -8.98 8.22 7.33
CA GLY A 311 -9.94 7.85 8.37
C GLY A 311 -10.28 9.01 9.31
N LEU A 312 -9.28 9.78 9.76
CA LEU A 312 -9.50 10.94 10.62
C LEU A 312 -10.33 12.05 9.94
N ILE A 313 -10.16 12.27 8.63
CA ILE A 313 -11.03 13.19 7.89
C ILE A 313 -12.45 12.61 7.81
N ALA A 314 -12.56 11.31 7.53
CA ALA A 314 -13.85 10.64 7.45
C ALA A 314 -14.62 10.66 8.79
N GLU A 315 -13.94 10.64 9.93
CA GLU A 315 -14.53 10.83 11.25
C GLU A 315 -15.33 12.13 11.29
N TYR A 316 -14.68 13.26 10.99
CA TYR A 316 -15.37 14.56 10.93
C TYR A 316 -16.54 14.55 9.94
N VAL A 317 -16.33 14.01 8.74
CA VAL A 317 -17.36 14.01 7.68
C VAL A 317 -18.57 13.14 8.06
N ILE A 318 -18.33 11.94 8.59
CA ILE A 318 -19.41 11.01 8.96
C ILE A 318 -20.17 11.55 10.19
N GLU A 319 -19.47 12.04 11.20
CA GLU A 319 -20.12 12.60 12.39
C GLU A 319 -20.97 13.82 12.04
N GLU A 320 -20.45 14.72 11.20
CA GLU A 320 -21.19 15.91 10.78
C GLU A 320 -22.43 15.57 9.94
N LEU A 321 -22.27 14.70 8.94
CA LEU A 321 -23.36 14.41 7.99
C LEU A 321 -24.32 13.33 8.49
N CYS A 322 -23.79 12.25 9.08
CA CYS A 322 -24.59 11.08 9.44
C CYS A 322 -25.06 11.09 10.90
N ARG A 323 -24.46 11.91 11.76
CA ARG A 323 -24.73 11.94 13.21
C ARG A 323 -24.59 10.53 13.82
N ILE A 324 -23.53 9.82 13.44
CA ILE A 324 -23.12 8.52 13.98
C ILE A 324 -21.72 8.70 14.56
N PRO A 325 -21.49 8.36 15.85
CA PRO A 325 -20.14 8.42 16.45
C PRO A 325 -19.14 7.57 15.69
N VAL A 326 -17.93 8.11 15.48
CA VAL A 326 -16.83 7.44 14.78
C VAL A 326 -15.62 7.34 15.68
N GLU A 327 -14.93 6.21 15.65
CA GLU A 327 -13.63 6.00 16.28
C GLU A 327 -12.62 5.63 15.21
N VAL A 328 -11.45 6.27 15.19
CA VAL A 328 -10.41 5.98 14.19
C VAL A 328 -9.19 5.37 14.88
N GLU A 329 -8.87 4.14 14.51
CA GLU A 329 -7.87 3.33 15.19
C GLU A 329 -6.70 2.97 14.28
N TYR A 330 -5.49 2.99 14.84
CA TYR A 330 -4.37 2.31 14.18
C TYR A 330 -4.62 0.81 14.18
N ALA A 331 -4.52 0.18 13.02
CA ALA A 331 -4.75 -1.26 12.90
C ALA A 331 -3.79 -2.09 13.78
N SER A 332 -2.53 -1.67 13.89
CA SER A 332 -1.52 -2.28 14.76
C SER A 332 -1.93 -2.27 16.23
N GLU A 333 -2.45 -1.16 16.74
CA GLU A 333 -2.89 -1.07 18.13
C GLU A 333 -4.22 -1.81 18.37
N PHE A 334 -5.15 -1.70 17.42
CA PHE A 334 -6.45 -2.35 17.50
C PHE A 334 -6.35 -3.87 17.59
N ARG A 335 -5.43 -4.49 16.85
CA ARG A 335 -5.29 -5.96 16.82
C ARG A 335 -4.81 -6.55 18.17
N TYR A 336 -4.01 -5.80 18.94
CA TYR A 336 -3.40 -6.29 20.19
C TYR A 336 -4.17 -5.88 21.45
N ARG A 337 -4.81 -4.72 21.45
CA ARG A 337 -5.72 -4.40 22.54
C ARG A 337 -6.98 -5.25 22.39
N ASN A 338 -7.63 -5.63 23.44
CA ASN A 338 -8.92 -6.33 23.37
C ASN A 338 -10.07 -5.32 23.12
N PRO A 339 -10.34 -4.93 21.84
CA PRO A 339 -11.30 -3.86 21.57
C PRO A 339 -12.72 -4.28 21.94
N ILE A 340 -13.48 -3.31 22.43
CA ILE A 340 -14.91 -3.49 22.67
C ILE A 340 -15.63 -3.36 21.35
N ILE A 341 -16.23 -4.44 20.88
CA ILE A 341 -17.05 -4.50 19.67
C ILE A 341 -18.41 -5.04 20.03
N ASN A 342 -19.44 -4.30 19.68
CA ASN A 342 -20.83 -4.68 19.93
C ASN A 342 -21.45 -5.21 18.64
N LYS A 343 -22.46 -6.05 18.80
CA LYS A 343 -23.29 -6.48 17.68
C LYS A 343 -23.99 -5.24 17.07
N GLY A 344 -23.76 -5.00 15.79
CA GLY A 344 -24.29 -3.82 15.08
C GLY A 344 -23.26 -2.70 14.90
N ASP A 345 -22.06 -2.80 15.47
CA ASP A 345 -20.94 -1.91 15.11
C ASP A 345 -20.56 -2.14 13.65
N ILE A 346 -20.24 -1.05 12.96
CA ILE A 346 -19.69 -1.07 11.61
C ILE A 346 -18.18 -0.86 11.71
N VAL A 347 -17.39 -1.70 11.04
CA VAL A 347 -15.96 -1.52 10.91
C VAL A 347 -15.60 -1.22 9.47
N ILE A 348 -15.00 -0.06 9.22
CA ILE A 348 -14.50 0.34 7.91
C ILE A 348 -12.99 0.12 7.88
N ALA A 349 -12.51 -0.76 7.00
CA ALA A 349 -11.10 -1.00 6.75
C ALA A 349 -10.64 -0.23 5.52
N ILE A 350 -9.63 0.63 5.68
CA ILE A 350 -9.08 1.42 4.58
C ILE A 350 -7.66 0.94 4.26
N SER A 351 -7.39 0.60 3.00
CA SER A 351 -6.06 0.20 2.55
C SER A 351 -5.89 0.43 1.05
N GLN A 352 -4.77 1.02 0.64
CA GLN A 352 -4.43 1.15 -0.77
C GLN A 352 -4.19 -0.24 -1.39
N SER A 353 -3.32 -1.06 -0.82
CA SER A 353 -2.97 -2.38 -1.34
C SER A 353 -4.04 -3.44 -1.07
N GLY A 354 -4.83 -3.26 -0.01
CA GLY A 354 -5.73 -4.28 0.51
C GLY A 354 -5.03 -5.50 1.08
N GLU A 355 -3.71 -5.40 1.36
CA GLU A 355 -2.85 -6.49 1.84
C GLU A 355 -2.08 -6.11 3.12
N THR A 356 -2.45 -5.03 3.80
CA THR A 356 -1.79 -4.58 5.03
C THR A 356 -2.06 -5.58 6.16
N ALA A 357 -0.99 -6.20 6.68
CA ALA A 357 -1.09 -7.30 7.64
C ALA A 357 -1.89 -6.92 8.90
N ASP A 358 -1.54 -5.79 9.53
CA ASP A 358 -2.25 -5.33 10.73
C ASP A 358 -3.73 -5.11 10.49
N THR A 359 -4.09 -4.51 9.34
CA THR A 359 -5.49 -4.26 8.98
C THR A 359 -6.24 -5.56 8.75
N LEU A 360 -5.61 -6.55 8.11
CA LEU A 360 -6.21 -7.88 7.91
C LEU A 360 -6.55 -8.55 9.24
N VAL A 361 -5.60 -8.66 10.15
CA VAL A 361 -5.83 -9.29 11.47
C VAL A 361 -6.84 -8.50 12.30
N ALA A 362 -6.78 -7.16 12.25
CA ALA A 362 -7.72 -6.30 12.96
C ALA A 362 -9.18 -6.55 12.52
N ILE A 363 -9.43 -6.65 11.21
CA ILE A 363 -10.80 -6.92 10.70
C ILE A 363 -11.24 -8.36 10.90
N GLU A 364 -10.33 -9.35 10.92
CA GLU A 364 -10.67 -10.74 11.31
C GLU A 364 -11.18 -10.77 12.74
N ASN A 365 -10.45 -10.16 13.68
CA ASN A 365 -10.85 -10.04 15.08
C ASN A 365 -12.22 -9.33 15.24
N ALA A 366 -12.44 -8.26 14.47
CA ALA A 366 -13.70 -7.54 14.51
C ALA A 366 -14.86 -8.36 13.95
N LYS A 367 -14.63 -9.10 12.86
CA LYS A 367 -15.59 -9.97 12.21
C LYS A 367 -16.01 -11.13 13.11
N GLU A 368 -15.05 -11.76 13.81
CA GLU A 368 -15.32 -12.82 14.79
C GLU A 368 -16.20 -12.35 15.95
N LYS A 369 -16.06 -11.08 16.34
CA LYS A 369 -16.91 -10.43 17.36
C LYS A 369 -18.28 -9.96 16.83
N GLY A 370 -18.56 -10.14 15.52
CA GLY A 370 -19.86 -9.91 14.92
C GLY A 370 -20.06 -8.51 14.32
N ALA A 371 -19.01 -7.72 14.10
CA ALA A 371 -19.09 -6.46 13.37
C ALA A 371 -19.37 -6.68 11.88
N LEU A 372 -20.07 -5.72 11.25
CA LEU A 372 -20.15 -5.63 9.81
C LEU A 372 -18.89 -4.97 9.25
N ILE A 373 -18.14 -5.69 8.42
CA ILE A 373 -16.88 -5.19 7.83
C ILE A 373 -17.15 -4.60 6.46
N ILE A 374 -16.71 -3.35 6.25
CA ILE A 374 -16.76 -2.62 4.98
C ILE A 374 -15.32 -2.33 4.54
N GLY A 375 -14.90 -2.83 3.38
CA GLY A 375 -13.56 -2.58 2.83
C GLY A 375 -13.56 -1.40 1.85
N ILE A 376 -12.68 -0.42 2.06
CA ILE A 376 -12.37 0.64 1.08
C ILE A 376 -10.93 0.42 0.61
N VAL A 377 -10.79 -0.17 -0.57
CA VAL A 377 -9.50 -0.63 -1.08
C VAL A 377 -9.32 -0.24 -2.55
N ASN A 378 -8.08 -0.16 -3.00
CA ASN A 378 -7.80 0.14 -4.41
C ASN A 378 -7.62 -1.12 -5.26
N VAL A 379 -6.97 -2.16 -4.72
CA VAL A 379 -6.66 -3.38 -5.47
C VAL A 379 -7.85 -4.34 -5.46
N VAL A 380 -8.39 -4.60 -6.65
CA VAL A 380 -9.50 -5.55 -6.84
C VAL A 380 -9.04 -6.97 -6.48
N GLY A 381 -9.88 -7.68 -5.72
CA GLY A 381 -9.59 -9.05 -5.31
C GLY A 381 -8.53 -9.19 -4.22
N SER A 382 -8.09 -8.09 -3.59
CA SER A 382 -7.16 -8.11 -2.46
C SER A 382 -7.73 -8.85 -1.23
N SER A 383 -6.87 -9.20 -0.30
CA SER A 383 -7.25 -9.97 0.90
C SER A 383 -8.28 -9.24 1.76
N ILE A 384 -8.12 -7.93 1.99
CA ILE A 384 -9.11 -7.11 2.72
C ILE A 384 -10.45 -7.10 1.96
N ALA A 385 -10.43 -6.96 0.62
CA ALA A 385 -11.66 -6.99 -0.18
C ALA A 385 -12.43 -8.31 -0.03
N ARG A 386 -11.71 -9.45 -0.05
CA ARG A 386 -12.33 -10.78 0.10
C ARG A 386 -12.82 -11.07 1.52
N LEU A 387 -12.13 -10.55 2.53
CA LEU A 387 -12.48 -10.76 3.94
C LEU A 387 -13.68 -9.90 4.37
N SER A 388 -13.84 -8.73 3.76
CA SER A 388 -14.93 -7.79 4.03
C SER A 388 -16.29 -8.36 3.61
N HIS A 389 -17.36 -8.02 4.34
CA HIS A 389 -18.73 -8.38 3.94
C HIS A 389 -19.18 -7.62 2.70
N THR A 390 -18.71 -6.40 2.56
CA THR A 390 -18.98 -5.49 1.46
C THR A 390 -17.94 -4.40 1.39
N GLY A 391 -18.02 -3.51 0.39
CA GLY A 391 -17.10 -2.38 0.29
C GLY A 391 -17.17 -1.65 -1.03
N ALA A 392 -16.16 -0.84 -1.26
CA ALA A 392 -15.98 -0.10 -2.50
C ALA A 392 -14.50 -0.06 -2.92
N TYR A 393 -14.27 -0.12 -4.23
CA TYR A 393 -12.96 0.11 -4.81
C TYR A 393 -12.77 1.59 -5.13
N THR A 394 -11.59 2.11 -4.82
CA THR A 394 -11.26 3.52 -5.07
C THR A 394 -10.98 3.82 -6.54
N HIS A 395 -10.62 2.80 -7.34
CA HIS A 395 -10.28 2.95 -8.75
C HIS A 395 -9.17 3.97 -9.04
N ALA A 396 -8.23 4.16 -8.09
CA ALA A 396 -7.10 5.07 -8.25
C ALA A 396 -6.06 4.59 -9.28
N GLY A 397 -6.21 3.39 -9.81
CA GLY A 397 -5.19 2.75 -10.62
C GLY A 397 -3.95 2.34 -9.80
N PRO A 398 -2.88 1.84 -10.44
CA PRO A 398 -1.65 1.50 -9.76
C PRO A 398 -0.99 2.73 -9.12
N GLU A 399 -0.49 2.57 -7.90
CA GLU A 399 0.33 3.56 -7.21
C GLU A 399 1.66 2.90 -6.83
N ILE A 400 2.75 3.36 -7.46
CA ILE A 400 4.08 2.73 -7.44
C ILE A 400 5.03 3.47 -6.51
N GLY A 401 4.96 4.80 -6.47
CA GLY A 401 5.69 5.61 -5.49
C GLY A 401 5.44 5.10 -4.08
N VAL A 402 6.50 4.92 -3.28
CA VAL A 402 6.38 4.34 -1.93
C VAL A 402 5.51 5.24 -1.05
N ALA A 403 5.73 6.55 -1.07
CA ALA A 403 4.89 7.52 -0.39
C ALA A 403 3.55 7.66 -1.13
N SER A 404 2.43 7.36 -0.47
CA SER A 404 1.09 7.44 -1.07
C SER A 404 0.65 8.88 -1.34
N THR A 405 0.03 9.10 -2.49
CA THR A 405 -0.49 10.41 -2.94
C THR A 405 -1.92 10.29 -3.45
N LYS A 406 -2.12 9.78 -4.68
CA LYS A 406 -3.44 9.67 -5.30
C LYS A 406 -4.38 8.68 -4.60
N ALA A 407 -3.82 7.67 -3.93
CA ALA A 407 -4.63 6.75 -3.14
C ALA A 407 -5.33 7.47 -1.98
N PHE A 408 -4.68 8.46 -1.35
CA PHE A 408 -5.28 9.26 -0.29
C PHE A 408 -6.50 10.03 -0.77
N THR A 409 -6.38 10.81 -1.85
CA THR A 409 -7.50 11.59 -2.39
C THR A 409 -8.64 10.70 -2.89
N ALA A 410 -8.32 9.55 -3.50
CA ALA A 410 -9.32 8.56 -3.91
C ALA A 410 -10.05 7.93 -2.70
N GLN A 411 -9.35 7.70 -1.58
CA GLN A 411 -9.96 7.24 -0.32
C GLN A 411 -10.90 8.31 0.25
N LEU A 412 -10.49 9.58 0.25
CA LEU A 412 -11.35 10.69 0.68
C LEU A 412 -12.63 10.77 -0.15
N VAL A 413 -12.53 10.65 -1.48
CA VAL A 413 -13.70 10.62 -2.37
C VAL A 413 -14.66 9.50 -1.96
N MET A 414 -14.14 8.28 -1.76
CA MET A 414 -14.98 7.12 -1.42
C MET A 414 -15.63 7.24 -0.05
N LEU A 415 -14.91 7.76 0.95
CA LEU A 415 -15.40 7.99 2.30
C LEU A 415 -16.47 9.09 2.32
N THR A 416 -16.27 10.16 1.55
CA THR A 416 -17.25 11.24 1.41
C THR A 416 -18.54 10.76 0.71
N ILE A 417 -18.40 9.97 -0.37
CA ILE A 417 -19.55 9.34 -1.05
C ILE A 417 -20.31 8.41 -0.09
N PHE A 418 -19.59 7.61 0.72
CA PHE A 418 -20.19 6.75 1.73
C PHE A 418 -20.97 7.56 2.77
N ALA A 419 -20.36 8.63 3.29
CA ALA A 419 -21.02 9.51 4.27
C ALA A 419 -22.26 10.19 3.68
N LEU A 420 -22.17 10.74 2.47
CA LEU A 420 -23.30 11.38 1.79
C LEU A 420 -24.46 10.39 1.55
N LYS A 421 -24.17 9.19 1.02
CA LYS A 421 -25.22 8.18 0.80
C LYS A 421 -25.86 7.72 2.08
N THR A 422 -25.07 7.53 3.14
CA THR A 422 -25.56 7.17 4.48
C THR A 422 -26.43 8.28 5.07
N ALA A 423 -25.95 9.53 5.02
CA ALA A 423 -26.67 10.69 5.55
C ALA A 423 -28.01 10.93 4.84
N HIS A 424 -28.03 10.80 3.50
CA HIS A 424 -29.26 10.91 2.72
C HIS A 424 -30.24 9.78 3.05
N SER A 425 -29.75 8.54 3.14
CA SER A 425 -30.59 7.38 3.51
C SER A 425 -31.13 7.49 4.94
N LYS A 426 -30.36 8.08 5.86
CA LYS A 426 -30.74 8.33 7.25
C LYS A 426 -31.64 9.58 7.41
N GLN A 427 -31.72 10.41 6.36
CA GLN A 427 -32.42 11.72 6.40
C GLN A 427 -31.81 12.68 7.45
N SER A 428 -30.51 12.60 7.70
CA SER A 428 -29.80 13.46 8.65
C SER A 428 -29.35 14.78 8.04
N ILE A 429 -29.39 14.93 6.72
CA ILE A 429 -29.16 16.17 5.98
C ILE A 429 -30.31 16.46 5.02
N SER A 430 -30.49 17.72 4.63
CA SER A 430 -31.52 18.09 3.64
C SER A 430 -31.11 17.63 2.23
N THR A 431 -32.11 17.45 1.35
CA THR A 431 -31.85 17.08 -0.05
C THR A 431 -31.05 18.15 -0.77
N GLU A 432 -31.25 19.43 -0.47
CA GLU A 432 -30.50 20.56 -1.04
C GLU A 432 -29.01 20.48 -0.66
N ARG A 433 -28.71 20.22 0.63
CA ARG A 433 -27.32 20.07 1.11
C ARG A 433 -26.66 18.85 0.47
N TYR A 434 -27.37 17.74 0.34
CA TYR A 434 -26.90 16.55 -0.32
C TYR A 434 -26.51 16.82 -1.78
N GLN A 435 -27.39 17.47 -2.55
CA GLN A 435 -27.14 17.79 -3.95
C GLN A 435 -26.00 18.82 -4.11
N GLN A 436 -25.94 19.82 -3.23
CA GLN A 436 -24.83 20.77 -3.20
C GLN A 436 -23.48 20.06 -3.06
N LEU A 437 -23.34 19.16 -2.10
CA LEU A 437 -22.08 18.44 -1.86
C LEU A 437 -21.72 17.47 -3.00
N ILE A 438 -22.72 16.86 -3.66
CA ILE A 438 -22.48 16.09 -4.89
C ILE A 438 -21.92 16.99 -5.99
N HIS A 439 -22.48 18.18 -6.16
CA HIS A 439 -22.02 19.14 -7.17
C HIS A 439 -20.58 19.59 -6.89
N GLU A 440 -20.27 19.91 -5.64
CA GLU A 440 -18.89 20.21 -5.19
C GLU A 440 -17.91 19.09 -5.52
N LEU A 441 -18.29 17.81 -5.26
CA LEU A 441 -17.46 16.66 -5.58
C LEU A 441 -17.16 16.51 -7.08
N VAL A 442 -18.15 16.83 -7.94
CA VAL A 442 -17.99 16.78 -9.40
C VAL A 442 -16.99 17.83 -9.89
N GLU A 443 -16.83 18.94 -9.20
CA GLU A 443 -15.89 20.01 -9.55
C GLU A 443 -14.46 19.74 -9.06
N VAL A 444 -14.25 18.84 -8.10
CA VAL A 444 -12.92 18.58 -7.50
C VAL A 444 -11.84 18.27 -8.55
N PRO A 445 -12.09 17.43 -9.58
CA PRO A 445 -11.08 17.14 -10.61
C PRO A 445 -10.50 18.40 -11.27
N GLU A 446 -11.34 19.37 -11.63
CA GLU A 446 -10.88 20.60 -12.28
C GLU A 446 -10.21 21.56 -11.27
N LYS A 447 -10.70 21.62 -10.04
CA LYS A 447 -10.06 22.39 -8.96
C LYS A 447 -8.65 21.83 -8.68
N VAL A 448 -8.47 20.51 -8.65
CA VAL A 448 -7.14 19.86 -8.54
C VAL A 448 -6.26 20.19 -9.74
N ALA A 449 -6.79 20.11 -10.97
CA ALA A 449 -6.03 20.48 -12.17
C ALA A 449 -5.55 21.95 -12.10
N THR A 450 -6.34 22.85 -11.53
CA THR A 450 -5.95 24.26 -11.32
C THR A 450 -4.77 24.38 -10.36
N ILE A 451 -4.76 23.67 -9.24
CA ILE A 451 -3.63 23.65 -8.31
C ILE A 451 -2.36 23.12 -8.99
N LEU A 452 -2.50 22.02 -9.75
CA LEU A 452 -1.36 21.39 -10.43
C LEU A 452 -0.74 22.31 -11.51
N ARG A 453 -1.53 23.13 -12.20
CA ARG A 453 -1.01 24.16 -13.15
C ARG A 453 -0.11 25.18 -12.45
N ASN A 454 -0.31 25.43 -11.16
CA ASN A 454 0.48 26.36 -10.35
C ASN A 454 1.67 25.68 -9.60
N SER A 455 2.00 24.44 -9.94
CA SER A 455 3.05 23.66 -9.27
C SER A 455 4.42 24.31 -9.24
N GLU A 456 4.76 25.14 -10.24
CA GLU A 456 6.02 25.88 -10.30
C GLU A 456 6.17 26.89 -9.15
N HIS A 457 5.08 27.51 -8.69
CA HIS A 457 5.12 28.37 -7.51
C HIS A 457 5.47 27.56 -6.25
N ILE A 458 4.86 26.38 -6.09
CA ILE A 458 5.15 25.49 -4.96
C ILE A 458 6.61 25.00 -5.00
N ARG A 459 7.15 24.75 -6.20
CA ARG A 459 8.57 24.41 -6.39
C ARG A 459 9.50 25.52 -5.87
N LYS A 460 9.19 26.79 -6.14
CA LYS A 460 9.97 27.93 -5.63
C LYS A 460 9.92 28.01 -4.10
N VAL A 461 8.77 27.78 -3.50
CA VAL A 461 8.63 27.73 -2.03
C VAL A 461 9.47 26.56 -1.47
N ALA A 462 9.39 25.38 -2.08
CA ALA A 462 10.18 24.21 -1.68
C ALA A 462 11.69 24.49 -1.71
N GLU A 463 12.19 25.13 -2.77
CA GLU A 463 13.61 25.49 -2.92
C GLU A 463 14.09 26.42 -1.81
N LYS A 464 13.23 27.34 -1.34
CA LYS A 464 13.55 28.27 -0.25
C LYS A 464 13.74 27.57 1.10
N TYR A 465 13.02 26.47 1.34
CA TYR A 465 12.98 25.78 2.64
C TYR A 465 13.64 24.40 2.66
N LYS A 466 14.24 23.94 1.56
CA LYS A 466 14.82 22.59 1.43
C LYS A 466 15.89 22.25 2.46
N ASP A 467 16.60 23.25 2.99
CA ASP A 467 17.68 23.09 3.95
C ASP A 467 17.23 23.22 5.41
N ALA A 468 15.92 23.43 5.65
CA ALA A 468 15.38 23.46 7.00
C ALA A 468 15.57 22.08 7.68
N ARG A 469 15.86 22.12 8.97
CA ARG A 469 16.09 20.92 9.76
C ARG A 469 14.81 20.23 10.19
N ASP A 470 13.84 21.05 10.58
CA ASP A 470 12.57 20.61 11.16
C ASP A 470 11.42 21.42 10.54
N PHE A 471 10.21 20.86 10.55
CA PHE A 471 8.97 21.53 10.14
C PHE A 471 7.85 21.26 11.13
N LEU A 472 7.00 22.25 11.35
CA LEU A 472 5.69 22.05 11.95
C LEU A 472 4.58 22.21 10.91
N TYR A 473 3.57 21.35 10.99
CA TYR A 473 2.36 21.43 10.19
C TYR A 473 1.15 21.63 11.10
N LEU A 474 0.38 22.67 10.88
CA LEU A 474 -0.72 23.07 11.74
C LEU A 474 -2.03 23.18 10.96
N GLY A 475 -3.10 22.61 11.50
CA GLY A 475 -4.45 22.68 10.95
C GLY A 475 -5.50 22.64 12.04
N ARG A 476 -6.76 22.91 11.69
CA ARG A 476 -7.92 22.79 12.58
C ARG A 476 -9.03 22.02 11.88
N GLY A 477 -9.90 21.35 12.65
CA GLY A 477 -11.01 20.58 12.10
C GLY A 477 -10.56 19.63 11.00
N TYR A 478 -11.21 19.68 9.84
CA TYR A 478 -10.87 18.86 8.66
C TYR A 478 -9.42 19.04 8.19
N ASN A 479 -8.81 20.20 8.43
CA ASN A 479 -7.45 20.53 8.02
C ASN A 479 -6.37 20.00 8.96
N PHE A 480 -6.71 19.54 10.17
CA PHE A 480 -5.72 18.94 11.08
C PHE A 480 -5.17 17.60 10.51
N PRO A 481 -6.01 16.64 10.09
CA PRO A 481 -5.48 15.43 9.46
C PRO A 481 -4.72 15.68 8.14
N VAL A 482 -5.06 16.75 7.39
CA VAL A 482 -4.27 17.18 6.23
C VAL A 482 -2.87 17.65 6.64
N ALA A 483 -2.76 18.37 7.75
CA ALA A 483 -1.47 18.76 8.31
C ALA A 483 -0.63 17.54 8.73
N LEU A 484 -1.25 16.51 9.33
CA LEU A 484 -0.60 15.23 9.63
C LEU A 484 -0.08 14.54 8.37
N GLU A 485 -0.89 14.50 7.31
CA GLU A 485 -0.52 13.90 6.03
C GLU A 485 0.63 14.65 5.35
N GLY A 486 0.60 15.99 5.37
CA GLY A 486 1.69 16.82 4.86
C GLY A 486 3.01 16.57 5.61
N ALA A 487 2.96 16.51 6.93
CA ALA A 487 4.12 16.18 7.76
C ALA A 487 4.65 14.77 7.46
N LEU A 488 3.76 13.79 7.29
CA LEU A 488 4.14 12.43 6.91
C LEU A 488 4.85 12.41 5.56
N LYS A 489 4.30 13.06 4.53
CA LYS A 489 4.94 13.11 3.20
C LYS A 489 6.32 13.73 3.25
N LEU A 490 6.48 14.84 3.98
CA LEU A 490 7.78 15.49 4.07
C LEU A 490 8.84 14.59 4.72
N LYS A 491 8.52 13.97 5.87
CA LYS A 491 9.48 13.09 6.56
C LYS A 491 9.84 11.85 5.75
N GLU A 492 8.88 11.27 5.02
CA GLU A 492 9.09 10.05 4.22
C GLU A 492 10.11 10.25 3.10
N ILE A 493 10.04 11.36 2.37
CA ILE A 493 10.79 11.54 1.13
C ILE A 493 11.95 12.53 1.23
N SER A 494 11.97 13.41 2.23
CA SER A 494 13.06 14.37 2.43
C SER A 494 13.97 14.06 3.62
N TYR A 495 13.52 13.16 4.52
CA TYR A 495 14.16 12.83 5.80
C TYR A 495 14.28 14.03 6.76
N ILE A 496 13.55 15.11 6.49
CA ILE A 496 13.39 16.24 7.41
C ILE A 496 12.41 15.80 8.49
N HIS A 497 12.73 16.08 9.74
CA HIS A 497 11.79 15.84 10.84
C HIS A 497 10.59 16.79 10.70
N ALA A 498 9.40 16.25 10.60
CA ALA A 498 8.17 17.02 10.44
C ALA A 498 7.05 16.45 11.31
N GLU A 499 6.34 17.30 12.01
CA GLU A 499 5.23 16.92 12.87
C GLU A 499 3.97 17.75 12.58
N GLY A 500 2.81 17.08 12.65
CA GLY A 500 1.50 17.72 12.52
C GLY A 500 0.82 17.85 13.87
N TYR A 501 0.20 19.00 14.12
CA TYR A 501 -0.57 19.24 15.35
C TYR A 501 -1.89 19.96 15.05
N PRO A 502 -2.93 19.77 15.89
CA PRO A 502 -4.02 20.71 15.92
C PRO A 502 -3.47 22.09 16.29
N ALA A 503 -3.78 23.12 15.50
CA ALA A 503 -3.14 24.42 15.67
C ALA A 503 -3.32 25.05 17.06
N ALA A 504 -4.43 24.70 17.76
CA ALA A 504 -4.62 25.13 19.14
C ALA A 504 -3.64 24.49 20.13
N GLU A 505 -3.28 23.21 19.89
CA GLU A 505 -2.42 22.42 20.76
C GLU A 505 -0.94 22.86 20.71
N MET A 506 -0.55 23.66 19.71
CA MET A 506 0.81 24.20 19.67
C MET A 506 1.21 24.93 20.94
N LYS A 507 0.24 25.57 21.64
CA LYS A 507 0.45 26.32 22.89
C LYS A 507 0.81 25.42 24.08
N HIS A 508 0.50 24.14 23.99
CA HIS A 508 0.68 23.16 25.06
C HIS A 508 2.00 22.38 24.96
N GLY A 509 2.99 22.94 24.25
CA GLY A 509 4.32 22.36 24.12
C GLY A 509 5.05 22.75 22.83
N PRO A 510 4.53 22.40 21.65
CA PRO A 510 5.24 22.57 20.36
C PRO A 510 5.70 24.00 20.05
N ILE A 511 5.01 25.03 20.57
CA ILE A 511 5.39 26.44 20.39
C ILE A 511 6.78 26.76 20.96
N ALA A 512 7.29 25.95 21.89
CA ALA A 512 8.63 26.08 22.43
C ALA A 512 9.74 25.87 21.38
N LEU A 513 9.44 25.17 20.29
CA LEU A 513 10.36 24.90 19.19
C LEU A 513 10.44 26.06 18.17
N VAL A 514 9.51 27.02 18.24
CA VAL A 514 9.39 28.08 17.25
C VAL A 514 10.49 29.11 17.41
N ASP A 515 11.29 29.23 16.38
CA ASP A 515 12.32 30.27 16.19
C ASP A 515 12.32 30.77 14.73
N GLU A 516 13.27 31.61 14.38
CA GLU A 516 13.42 32.20 13.06
C GLU A 516 13.84 31.21 11.96
N ASN A 517 14.23 29.99 12.31
CA ASN A 517 14.70 28.96 11.40
C ASN A 517 13.67 27.84 11.16
N LEU A 518 12.62 27.77 12.02
CA LEU A 518 11.59 26.73 11.93
C LEU A 518 10.47 27.15 10.98
N PRO A 519 10.32 26.52 9.80
CA PRO A 519 9.15 26.69 8.96
C PRO A 519 7.91 26.05 9.60
N VAL A 520 6.83 26.81 9.61
CA VAL A 520 5.52 26.35 10.09
C VAL A 520 4.53 26.42 8.94
N VAL A 521 4.03 25.27 8.51
CA VAL A 521 3.04 25.16 7.46
C VAL A 521 1.65 25.21 8.07
N PHE A 522 0.84 26.17 7.70
CA PHE A 522 -0.57 26.24 8.07
C PHE A 522 -1.46 25.78 6.94
N VAL A 523 -2.33 24.80 7.21
CA VAL A 523 -3.47 24.49 6.34
C VAL A 523 -4.63 25.36 6.79
N ALA A 524 -4.83 26.47 6.09
CA ALA A 524 -5.65 27.60 6.52
C ALA A 524 -6.71 27.96 5.45
N THR A 525 -7.40 26.93 4.91
CA THR A 525 -8.51 27.14 4.00
C THR A 525 -9.66 27.84 4.71
N LYS A 526 -10.51 28.53 3.94
CA LYS A 526 -11.68 29.23 4.47
C LYS A 526 -12.70 28.21 4.99
N ASP A 527 -12.83 28.15 6.29
CA ASP A 527 -13.72 27.26 7.03
C ASP A 527 -14.26 27.97 8.30
N THR A 528 -15.02 27.26 9.08
CA THR A 528 -15.57 27.72 10.37
C THR A 528 -14.48 28.15 11.36
N TYR A 529 -13.22 27.69 11.20
CA TYR A 529 -12.11 27.96 12.12
C TYR A 529 -11.12 29.02 11.60
N HIS A 530 -11.38 29.66 10.46
CA HIS A 530 -10.45 30.56 9.79
C HIS A 530 -9.92 31.69 10.71
N GLU A 531 -10.77 32.40 11.45
CA GLU A 531 -10.34 33.44 12.39
C GLU A 531 -9.41 32.92 13.49
N LYS A 532 -9.61 31.66 13.92
CA LYS A 532 -8.77 31.03 14.94
C LYS A 532 -7.40 30.65 14.37
N ILE A 533 -7.35 30.23 13.10
CA ILE A 533 -6.08 29.99 12.39
C ILE A 533 -5.31 31.30 12.22
N VAL A 534 -5.96 32.39 11.83
CA VAL A 534 -5.35 33.72 11.76
C VAL A 534 -4.68 34.09 13.10
N SER A 535 -5.36 33.89 14.21
CA SER A 535 -4.79 34.13 15.54
C SER A 535 -3.57 33.24 15.82
N ASN A 536 -3.61 31.96 15.42
CA ASN A 536 -2.47 31.06 15.59
C ASN A 536 -1.26 31.46 14.71
N ILE A 537 -1.49 31.96 13.50
CA ILE A 537 -0.43 32.52 12.64
C ILE A 537 0.24 33.72 13.33
N GLN A 538 -0.55 34.62 13.90
CA GLN A 538 -0.03 35.79 14.63
C GLN A 538 0.87 35.37 15.81
N GLU A 539 0.51 34.31 16.54
CA GLU A 539 1.29 33.77 17.66
C GLU A 539 2.66 33.22 17.21
N ILE A 540 2.71 32.54 16.05
CA ILE A 540 3.95 32.09 15.43
C ILE A 540 4.79 33.28 14.96
N LYS A 541 4.19 34.25 14.29
CA LYS A 541 4.88 35.46 13.81
C LYS A 541 5.44 36.30 14.94
N ALA A 542 4.75 36.40 16.10
CA ALA A 542 5.24 37.07 17.29
C ALA A 542 6.55 36.47 17.83
N ARG A 543 6.86 35.20 17.47
CA ARG A 543 8.09 34.48 17.82
C ARG A 543 9.08 34.39 16.67
N LYS A 544 8.87 35.19 15.63
CA LYS A 544 9.69 35.25 14.39
C LYS A 544 9.66 33.97 13.55
N GLY A 545 8.73 33.04 13.81
CA GLY A 545 8.58 31.82 13.02
C GLY A 545 8.30 32.13 11.55
N LYS A 546 8.76 31.25 10.66
CA LYS A 546 8.53 31.31 9.21
C LYS A 546 7.21 30.64 8.89
N VAL A 547 6.30 31.35 8.26
CA VAL A 547 4.95 30.85 7.97
C VAL A 547 4.78 30.59 6.49
N ILE A 548 4.46 29.34 6.13
CA ILE A 548 3.98 28.93 4.82
C ILE A 548 2.49 28.64 4.97
N ALA A 549 1.64 29.37 4.29
CA ALA A 549 0.19 29.20 4.43
C ALA A 549 -0.46 28.65 3.15
N VAL A 550 -1.19 27.53 3.29
CA VAL A 550 -2.09 27.05 2.26
C VAL A 550 -3.46 27.64 2.54
N ILE A 551 -3.93 28.49 1.65
CA ILE A 551 -5.14 29.30 1.83
C ILE A 551 -6.15 29.07 0.70
N THR A 552 -7.39 29.46 0.91
CA THR A 552 -8.37 29.57 -0.17
C THR A 552 -8.07 30.81 -1.03
N GLU A 553 -8.22 30.71 -2.34
CA GLU A 553 -8.10 31.85 -3.28
C GLU A 553 -9.01 33.00 -2.82
N GLY A 554 -8.47 34.23 -2.87
CA GLY A 554 -9.19 35.44 -2.44
C GLY A 554 -9.15 35.70 -0.93
N ASP A 555 -8.35 34.98 -0.14
CA ASP A 555 -8.06 35.37 1.24
C ASP A 555 -7.22 36.65 1.26
N GLU A 556 -7.72 37.71 1.90
CA GLU A 556 -7.07 39.02 1.97
C GLU A 556 -6.29 39.22 3.29
N ILE A 557 -6.47 38.32 4.29
CA ILE A 557 -5.94 38.49 5.65
C ILE A 557 -4.59 37.79 5.81
N ILE A 558 -4.53 36.50 5.51
CA ILE A 558 -3.35 35.66 5.74
C ILE A 558 -2.15 36.08 4.89
N PRO A 559 -2.30 36.48 3.59
CA PRO A 559 -1.16 36.90 2.78
C PRO A 559 -0.36 38.08 3.37
N GLY A 560 -0.99 38.94 4.15
CA GLY A 560 -0.30 40.04 4.84
C GLY A 560 0.57 39.62 6.03
N MET A 561 0.47 38.35 6.48
CA MET A 561 1.16 37.82 7.66
C MET A 561 2.12 36.67 7.34
N ALA A 562 1.84 35.89 6.31
CA ALA A 562 2.65 34.74 5.92
C ALA A 562 3.92 35.16 5.16
N ASP A 563 4.98 34.35 5.27
CA ASP A 563 6.21 34.53 4.50
C ASP A 563 6.07 33.97 3.08
N ASP A 564 5.27 32.93 2.91
CA ASP A 564 4.92 32.34 1.61
C ASP A 564 3.47 31.85 1.65
N VAL A 565 2.78 31.95 0.53
CA VAL A 565 1.36 31.60 0.38
C VAL A 565 1.17 30.67 -0.81
N ILE A 566 0.38 29.62 -0.61
CA ILE A 566 -0.04 28.70 -1.67
C ILE A 566 -1.57 28.71 -1.69
N ALA A 567 -2.16 29.26 -2.75
CA ALA A 567 -3.61 29.34 -2.86
C ALA A 567 -4.20 28.08 -3.50
N VAL A 568 -5.36 27.65 -3.00
CA VAL A 568 -6.20 26.58 -3.56
C VAL A 568 -7.59 27.13 -3.89
N PRO A 569 -8.29 26.60 -4.90
CA PRO A 569 -9.65 27.02 -5.22
C PRO A 569 -10.62 26.86 -4.04
N GLU A 570 -11.63 27.72 -3.99
CA GLU A 570 -12.69 27.64 -2.97
C GLU A 570 -13.48 26.33 -3.11
N ALA A 571 -13.78 25.70 -1.98
CA ALA A 571 -14.61 24.52 -1.88
C ALA A 571 -15.30 24.49 -0.51
N ASP A 572 -16.37 23.69 -0.41
CA ASP A 572 -16.99 23.37 0.87
C ASP A 572 -15.97 22.78 1.85
N GLU A 573 -16.07 23.10 3.13
CA GLU A 573 -15.08 22.65 4.15
C GLU A 573 -14.93 21.12 4.23
N ILE A 574 -15.99 20.35 3.91
CA ILE A 574 -15.97 18.88 3.84
C ILE A 574 -15.11 18.39 2.65
N ILE A 575 -15.07 19.16 1.58
CA ILE A 575 -14.38 18.84 0.32
C ILE A 575 -12.95 19.40 0.31
N ALA A 576 -12.71 20.52 0.99
CA ALA A 576 -11.44 21.24 1.02
C ALA A 576 -10.20 20.35 1.32
N PRO A 577 -10.25 19.29 2.16
CA PRO A 577 -9.13 18.38 2.37
C PRO A 577 -8.58 17.72 1.10
N MET A 578 -9.44 17.44 0.10
CA MET A 578 -9.02 16.87 -1.19
C MET A 578 -8.18 17.85 -2.01
N LEU A 579 -8.35 19.15 -1.79
CA LEU A 579 -7.62 20.22 -2.48
C LEU A 579 -6.36 20.62 -1.69
N SER A 580 -6.49 20.85 -0.39
CA SER A 580 -5.42 21.36 0.46
C SER A 580 -4.25 20.39 0.65
N VAL A 581 -4.46 19.07 0.46
CA VAL A 581 -3.39 18.07 0.49
C VAL A 581 -2.45 18.15 -0.72
N ILE A 582 -2.93 18.56 -1.89
CA ILE A 582 -2.13 18.60 -3.13
C ILE A 582 -0.88 19.49 -2.99
N PRO A 583 -0.98 20.74 -2.48
CA PRO A 583 0.20 21.55 -2.19
C PRO A 583 1.19 20.88 -1.22
N MET A 584 0.71 20.15 -0.22
CA MET A 584 1.56 19.45 0.74
C MET A 584 2.38 18.35 0.08
N GLN A 585 1.76 17.58 -0.81
CA GLN A 585 2.42 16.53 -1.59
C GLN A 585 3.47 17.12 -2.53
N LEU A 586 3.14 18.19 -3.26
CA LEU A 586 4.08 18.89 -4.15
C LEU A 586 5.24 19.53 -3.39
N LEU A 587 4.97 20.19 -2.26
CA LEU A 587 6.01 20.79 -1.42
C LEU A 587 7.02 19.74 -0.97
N SER A 588 6.52 18.61 -0.47
CA SER A 588 7.35 17.50 -0.02
C SER A 588 8.16 16.89 -1.17
N TYR A 589 7.51 16.66 -2.32
CA TYR A 589 8.17 16.13 -3.52
C TYR A 589 9.33 17.04 -3.97
N TYR A 590 9.07 18.34 -4.14
CA TYR A 590 10.10 19.27 -4.61
C TYR A 590 11.25 19.45 -3.60
N ILE A 591 10.98 19.43 -2.30
CA ILE A 591 12.04 19.42 -1.28
C ILE A 591 12.90 18.17 -1.42
N GLY A 592 12.30 16.97 -1.56
CA GLY A 592 13.01 15.71 -1.73
C GLY A 592 13.91 15.72 -2.98
N VAL A 593 13.38 16.17 -4.12
CA VAL A 593 14.12 16.30 -5.38
C VAL A 593 15.27 17.33 -5.26
N ALA A 594 15.00 18.50 -4.68
CA ALA A 594 16.01 19.53 -4.48
C ALA A 594 17.17 19.11 -3.57
N LYS A 595 16.93 18.11 -2.69
CA LYS A 595 17.96 17.45 -1.86
C LYS A 595 18.66 16.29 -2.58
N GLY A 596 18.29 15.97 -3.83
CA GLY A 596 18.87 14.87 -4.61
C GLY A 596 18.49 13.48 -4.10
N LEU A 597 17.34 13.34 -3.45
CA LEU A 597 16.86 12.08 -2.86
C LEU A 597 15.98 11.28 -3.83
N ASP A 598 15.96 9.97 -3.69
CA ASP A 598 15.07 9.08 -4.44
C ASP A 598 13.67 9.16 -3.83
N VAL A 599 12.80 9.98 -4.43
CA VAL A 599 11.43 10.22 -3.93
C VAL A 599 10.47 9.06 -4.23
N ASP A 600 10.79 8.20 -5.21
CA ASP A 600 9.99 7.02 -5.52
C ASP A 600 10.27 5.86 -4.55
N LYS A 601 11.53 5.76 -4.09
CA LYS A 601 12.02 4.67 -3.23
C LYS A 601 12.84 5.23 -2.06
N PRO A 602 12.20 5.94 -1.13
CA PRO A 602 12.89 6.48 0.04
C PRO A 602 13.44 5.35 0.92
N ARG A 603 14.61 5.60 1.53
CA ARG A 603 15.28 4.61 2.38
C ARG A 603 14.37 4.13 3.53
N ASN A 604 14.51 2.86 3.92
CA ASN A 604 13.83 2.25 5.06
C ASN A 604 12.29 2.22 4.96
N LEU A 605 11.71 2.43 3.78
CA LEU A 605 10.27 2.37 3.56
C LEU A 605 9.94 1.36 2.45
N ALA A 606 8.80 0.72 2.60
CA ALA A 606 8.19 -0.14 1.60
C ALA A 606 6.76 0.31 1.31
N LYS A 607 6.29 0.14 0.07
CA LYS A 607 4.95 0.58 -0.37
C LYS A 607 3.82 -0.01 0.46
N SER A 608 3.98 -1.23 0.93
CA SER A 608 2.94 -1.94 1.70
C SER A 608 3.60 -2.92 2.68
N VAL A 609 3.12 -2.95 3.91
CA VAL A 609 3.61 -3.83 4.98
C VAL A 609 2.65 -5.02 5.09
N THR A 610 3.08 -6.20 4.62
CA THR A 610 2.28 -7.45 4.60
C THR A 610 2.77 -8.50 5.58
N VAL A 611 3.76 -8.17 6.38
CA VAL A 611 4.28 -8.97 7.48
C VAL A 611 4.51 -8.05 8.67
N GLU A 612 4.49 -8.63 9.85
CA GLU A 612 4.79 -7.95 11.10
C GLU A 612 6.28 -7.93 11.37
#